data_215790e4afe9c5025639500ee7f82939
#
_entry.id   215790e4afe9c5025639500ee7f82939
#
_cell.length_a   1.000
_cell.length_b   1.000
_cell.length_c   1.000
_cell.angle_alpha   90.00
_cell.angle_beta   90.00
_cell.angle_gamma   90.00
#
_symmetry.space_group_name_H-M   'P 1'
#
loop_
_entity.id
_entity.type
_entity.pdbx_description
1 polymer ?
#
loop_
_entity_poly.entity_id
_entity_poly.type
_entity_poly.pdbx_seq_one_letter_code
_entity_poly.pdbx_strand_id
1 'polypeptide(L)'
;MLLIDGRVLAKNTEEFLMSSHRRKIAVIGAGNVGATCAFVLAQMKIADIVLLDIYEGFAKGKALDMSQNGQVLNYDGSITGTSDYNDIAGASVVVVTSGFPRQPGMTREDLIAKNAGIVKQVGEGIRDHAPDSTIVMVTNPLDLMTYHMQKVTGFPANRVCGQAGVLDSARMTHFVAQAVGCSEEDVQAMVLGGHGDTMVPLPRFTTVGGIS
;
A
#
# COMPACT_ATOMS: atom_id res chain seq x y z
N MET A 1 -39.80 -0.02 8.75
CA MET A 1 -39.98 0.56 7.40
C MET A 1 -40.79 1.84 7.57
N LEU A 2 -40.12 2.99 7.74
CA LEU A 2 -40.77 4.30 7.79
C LEU A 2 -40.99 4.77 6.36
N LEU A 3 -42.21 4.75 5.89
CA LEU A 3 -42.63 5.43 4.66
C LEU A 3 -42.87 6.90 4.98
N ILE A 4 -41.89 7.74 4.66
CA ILE A 4 -42.07 9.18 4.60
C ILE A 4 -41.87 9.56 3.14
N ASP A 5 -42.97 9.92 2.48
CA ASP A 5 -43.08 10.50 1.15
C ASP A 5 -42.05 9.98 0.10
N GLY A 6 -42.45 9.01 -0.71
CA GLY A 6 -41.55 8.25 -1.61
C GLY A 6 -40.69 9.05 -2.62
N ARG A 7 -40.90 10.38 -2.71
CA ARG A 7 -40.07 11.27 -3.55
C ARG A 7 -38.84 11.80 -2.84
N VAL A 8 -38.87 11.94 -1.53
CA VAL A 8 -37.73 12.45 -0.74
C VAL A 8 -36.71 11.35 -0.51
N LEU A 9 -37.17 10.11 -0.29
CA LEU A 9 -36.26 8.94 -0.09
C LEU A 9 -35.50 8.56 -1.36
N ALA A 10 -36.13 8.65 -2.54
CA ALA A 10 -35.44 8.32 -3.80
C ALA A 10 -34.33 9.32 -4.11
N LYS A 11 -34.57 10.62 -3.94
CA LYS A 11 -33.57 11.67 -4.21
C LYS A 11 -32.41 11.63 -3.22
N ASN A 12 -32.71 11.39 -1.95
CA ASN A 12 -31.68 11.25 -0.91
C ASN A 12 -30.94 9.91 -1.00
N THR A 13 -31.56 8.87 -1.54
CA THR A 13 -30.91 7.58 -1.74
C THR A 13 -29.95 7.62 -2.91
N GLU A 14 -30.29 8.29 -4.01
CA GLU A 14 -29.35 8.51 -5.11
C GLU A 14 -28.19 9.45 -4.72
N GLU A 15 -28.47 10.56 -4.03
CA GLU A 15 -27.44 11.42 -3.46
C GLU A 15 -26.60 10.70 -2.41
N PHE A 16 -27.19 9.89 -1.55
CA PHE A 16 -26.49 9.07 -0.58
C PHE A 16 -25.66 7.97 -1.27
N LEU A 17 -26.17 7.31 -2.27
CA LEU A 17 -25.43 6.33 -3.08
C LEU A 17 -24.34 6.99 -3.92
N MET A 18 -24.56 8.21 -4.43
CA MET A 18 -23.54 8.97 -5.16
C MET A 18 -22.49 9.61 -4.24
N SER A 19 -22.83 9.94 -3.00
CA SER A 19 -21.85 10.43 -2.00
C SER A 19 -21.09 9.27 -1.32
N SER A 20 -21.54 8.03 -1.45
CA SER A 20 -20.91 6.83 -0.88
C SER A 20 -19.88 6.18 -1.80
N HIS A 21 -19.38 6.87 -2.81
CA HIS A 21 -18.23 6.37 -3.57
C HIS A 21 -17.02 6.38 -2.65
N ARG A 22 -16.84 5.27 -1.93
CA ARG A 22 -15.59 5.02 -1.20
C ARG A 22 -14.43 5.13 -2.18
N ARG A 23 -13.35 5.74 -1.75
CA ARG A 23 -12.12 5.75 -2.56
C ARG A 23 -11.74 4.30 -2.86
N LYS A 24 -11.16 4.08 -4.02
CA LYS A 24 -10.60 2.78 -4.38
C LYS A 24 -9.07 2.84 -4.18
N ILE A 25 -8.54 1.82 -3.52
CA ILE A 25 -7.09 1.60 -3.41
C ILE A 25 -6.78 0.23 -4.03
N ALA A 26 -5.84 0.20 -4.95
CA ALA A 26 -5.33 -1.05 -5.50
C ALA A 26 -4.02 -1.43 -4.80
N VAL A 27 -3.86 -2.72 -4.49
CA VAL A 27 -2.62 -3.31 -3.99
C VAL A 27 -2.18 -4.35 -5.02
N ILE A 28 -1.03 -4.13 -5.65
CA ILE A 28 -0.48 -5.03 -6.67
C ILE A 28 0.61 -5.90 -6.06
N GLY A 29 0.36 -7.20 -6.05
CA GLY A 29 1.10 -8.23 -5.36
C GLY A 29 0.35 -8.72 -4.11
N ALA A 30 -0.19 -9.96 -4.16
CA ALA A 30 -0.94 -10.57 -3.05
C ALA A 30 -0.05 -11.41 -2.12
N GLY A 31 1.27 -11.22 -2.16
CA GLY A 31 2.22 -11.82 -1.23
C GLY A 31 1.99 -11.37 0.21
N ASN A 32 2.88 -11.76 1.12
CA ASN A 32 2.71 -11.43 2.55
C ASN A 32 2.56 -9.93 2.80
N VAL A 33 3.40 -9.11 2.19
CA VAL A 33 3.37 -7.65 2.39
C VAL A 33 2.09 -7.04 1.82
N GLY A 34 1.75 -7.36 0.57
CA GLY A 34 0.56 -6.78 -0.08
C GLY A 34 -0.74 -7.24 0.56
N ALA A 35 -0.86 -8.52 0.91
CA ALA A 35 -2.02 -9.04 1.61
C ALA A 35 -2.20 -8.38 2.99
N THR A 36 -1.11 -8.24 3.76
CA THR A 36 -1.16 -7.54 5.06
C THR A 36 -1.55 -6.06 4.88
N CYS A 37 -0.98 -5.38 3.88
CA CYS A 37 -1.34 -4.00 3.55
C CYS A 37 -2.84 -3.88 3.23
N ALA A 38 -3.34 -4.74 2.35
CA ALA A 38 -4.77 -4.78 1.98
C ALA A 38 -5.67 -5.00 3.21
N PHE A 39 -5.28 -5.93 4.09
CA PHE A 39 -6.02 -6.24 5.31
C PHE A 39 -6.08 -5.05 6.28
N VAL A 40 -4.95 -4.37 6.53
CA VAL A 40 -4.90 -3.19 7.39
C VAL A 40 -5.72 -2.05 6.79
N LEU A 41 -5.62 -1.79 5.49
CA LEU A 41 -6.42 -0.78 4.80
C LEU A 41 -7.92 -1.05 4.91
N ALA A 42 -8.34 -2.32 4.82
CA ALA A 42 -9.73 -2.72 5.01
C ALA A 42 -10.22 -2.41 6.43
N GLN A 43 -9.42 -2.72 7.46
CA GLN A 43 -9.75 -2.41 8.85
C GLN A 43 -9.87 -0.90 9.11
N MET A 44 -9.07 -0.09 8.42
CA MET A 44 -9.15 1.37 8.50
C MET A 44 -10.44 1.96 7.88
N LYS A 45 -11.19 1.18 7.09
CA LYS A 45 -12.46 1.58 6.43
C LYS A 45 -12.35 2.81 5.52
N ILE A 46 -11.18 3.09 5.00
CA ILE A 46 -10.91 4.33 4.23
C ILE A 46 -11.16 4.20 2.74
N ALA A 47 -11.24 2.96 2.24
CA ALA A 47 -11.38 2.69 0.81
C ALA A 47 -11.94 1.28 0.54
N ASP A 48 -12.44 1.07 -0.66
CA ASP A 48 -12.61 -0.26 -1.25
C ASP A 48 -11.26 -0.74 -1.79
N ILE A 49 -10.94 -2.01 -1.59
CA ILE A 49 -9.63 -2.57 -1.89
C ILE A 49 -9.70 -3.51 -3.07
N VAL A 50 -8.80 -3.31 -4.03
CA VAL A 50 -8.55 -4.28 -5.10
C VAL A 50 -7.17 -4.89 -4.87
N LEU A 51 -7.12 -6.20 -4.64
CA LEU A 51 -5.89 -6.96 -4.50
C LEU A 51 -5.60 -7.69 -5.81
N LEU A 52 -4.60 -7.20 -6.54
CA LEU A 52 -4.23 -7.74 -7.85
C LEU A 52 -2.97 -8.59 -7.76
N ASP A 53 -3.01 -9.78 -8.36
CA ASP A 53 -1.84 -10.66 -8.50
C ASP A 53 -1.90 -11.42 -9.82
N ILE A 54 -0.76 -11.82 -10.36
CA ILE A 54 -0.69 -12.67 -11.56
C ILE A 54 -1.35 -14.04 -11.33
N TYR A 55 -1.42 -14.50 -10.09
CA TYR A 55 -2.10 -15.71 -9.67
C TYR A 55 -3.51 -15.38 -9.18
N GLU A 56 -4.48 -15.32 -10.08
CA GLU A 56 -5.86 -14.91 -9.80
C GLU A 56 -6.48 -15.67 -8.62
N GLY A 57 -6.36 -16.99 -8.60
CA GLY A 57 -6.90 -17.82 -7.52
C GLY A 57 -6.31 -17.48 -6.15
N PHE A 58 -5.04 -17.09 -6.10
CA PHE A 58 -4.38 -16.67 -4.87
C PHE A 58 -4.89 -15.31 -4.39
N ALA A 59 -5.02 -14.34 -5.29
CA ALA A 59 -5.59 -13.03 -4.95
C ALA A 59 -7.05 -13.14 -4.50
N LYS A 60 -7.87 -13.93 -5.21
CA LYS A 60 -9.28 -14.17 -4.86
C LYS A 60 -9.42 -14.87 -3.50
N GLY A 61 -8.60 -15.88 -3.22
CA GLY A 61 -8.61 -16.59 -1.94
C GLY A 61 -8.27 -15.66 -0.77
N LYS A 62 -7.24 -14.83 -0.91
CA LYS A 62 -6.86 -13.82 0.09
C LYS A 62 -7.95 -12.78 0.31
N ALA A 63 -8.53 -12.25 -0.77
CA ALA A 63 -9.59 -11.26 -0.68
C ALA A 63 -10.85 -11.84 0.00
N LEU A 64 -11.21 -13.09 -0.31
CA LEU A 64 -12.34 -13.77 0.32
C LEU A 64 -12.11 -13.97 1.83
N ASP A 65 -10.92 -14.46 2.21
CA ASP A 65 -10.55 -14.65 3.62
C ASP A 65 -10.64 -13.33 4.40
N MET A 66 -10.08 -12.25 3.85
CA MET A 66 -10.19 -10.92 4.45
C MET A 66 -11.65 -10.46 4.55
N SER A 67 -12.46 -10.63 3.50
CA SER A 67 -13.87 -10.21 3.51
C SER A 67 -14.68 -10.93 4.59
N GLN A 68 -14.41 -12.23 4.80
CA GLN A 68 -15.05 -13.01 5.86
C GLN A 68 -14.69 -12.55 7.27
N ASN A 69 -13.50 -11.98 7.45
CA ASN A 69 -13.08 -11.39 8.73
C ASN A 69 -13.81 -10.08 9.06
N GLY A 70 -14.46 -9.44 8.09
CA GLY A 70 -15.12 -8.15 8.27
C GLY A 70 -16.15 -8.14 9.39
N GLN A 71 -16.95 -9.19 9.51
CA GLN A 71 -17.94 -9.33 10.59
C GLN A 71 -17.30 -9.37 11.98
N VAL A 72 -16.17 -10.07 12.12
CA VAL A 72 -15.46 -10.25 13.40
C VAL A 72 -14.71 -8.99 13.80
N LEU A 73 -14.08 -8.32 12.82
CA LEU A 73 -13.23 -7.16 13.02
C LEU A 73 -13.94 -5.82 12.76
N ASN A 74 -15.27 -5.89 12.55
CA ASN A 74 -16.12 -4.72 12.40
C ASN A 74 -15.68 -3.79 11.26
N TYR A 75 -15.43 -4.32 10.07
CA TYR A 75 -15.29 -3.55 8.84
C TYR A 75 -16.18 -4.12 7.72
N ASP A 76 -16.60 -3.26 6.79
CA ASP A 76 -17.60 -3.54 5.76
C ASP A 76 -17.18 -3.09 4.35
N GLY A 77 -15.89 -2.80 4.16
CA GLY A 77 -15.34 -2.43 2.86
C GLY A 77 -15.34 -3.60 1.87
N SER A 78 -15.47 -3.28 0.59
CA SER A 78 -15.29 -4.26 -0.48
C SER A 78 -13.82 -4.61 -0.63
N ILE A 79 -13.52 -5.91 -0.71
CA ILE A 79 -12.17 -6.41 -1.02
C ILE A 79 -12.31 -7.37 -2.20
N THR A 80 -11.76 -6.99 -3.35
CA THR A 80 -11.82 -7.78 -4.58
C THR A 80 -10.44 -8.33 -4.91
N GLY A 81 -10.32 -9.64 -5.12
CA GLY A 81 -9.11 -10.27 -5.64
C GLY A 81 -9.21 -10.52 -7.13
N THR A 82 -8.19 -10.16 -7.90
CA THR A 82 -8.20 -10.23 -9.36
C THR A 82 -6.82 -10.42 -9.96
N SER A 83 -6.76 -10.79 -11.23
CA SER A 83 -5.58 -10.68 -12.09
C SER A 83 -5.78 -9.68 -13.25
N ASP A 84 -6.96 -9.08 -13.33
CA ASP A 84 -7.32 -8.15 -14.40
C ASP A 84 -7.05 -6.69 -13.97
N TYR A 85 -6.23 -5.99 -14.76
CA TYR A 85 -5.95 -4.56 -14.54
C TYR A 85 -7.16 -3.66 -14.75
N ASN A 86 -8.21 -4.09 -15.44
CA ASN A 86 -9.45 -3.32 -15.56
C ASN A 86 -10.08 -3.05 -14.17
N ASP A 87 -9.89 -3.94 -13.23
CA ASP A 87 -10.48 -3.79 -11.89
C ASP A 87 -9.83 -2.65 -11.07
N ILE A 88 -8.60 -2.23 -11.40
CA ILE A 88 -7.97 -1.09 -10.73
C ILE A 88 -8.41 0.27 -11.30
N ALA A 89 -9.24 0.29 -12.35
CA ALA A 89 -9.72 1.55 -12.92
C ALA A 89 -10.40 2.42 -11.85
N GLY A 90 -10.04 3.70 -11.83
CA GLY A 90 -10.53 4.66 -10.82
C GLY A 90 -9.87 4.55 -9.45
N ALA A 91 -8.83 3.73 -9.28
CA ALA A 91 -8.05 3.73 -8.05
C ALA A 91 -7.36 5.09 -7.84
N SER A 92 -7.54 5.68 -6.66
CA SER A 92 -6.88 6.91 -6.27
C SER A 92 -5.43 6.70 -5.83
N VAL A 93 -5.16 5.52 -5.29
CA VAL A 93 -3.81 5.09 -4.86
C VAL A 93 -3.57 3.66 -5.32
N VAL A 94 -2.37 3.41 -5.82
CA VAL A 94 -1.89 2.06 -6.17
C VAL A 94 -0.64 1.76 -5.36
N VAL A 95 -0.71 0.75 -4.50
CA VAL A 95 0.42 0.24 -3.71
C VAL A 95 1.06 -0.92 -4.46
N VAL A 96 2.35 -0.83 -4.77
CA VAL A 96 3.07 -1.85 -5.53
C VAL A 96 4.01 -2.61 -4.61
N THR A 97 3.66 -3.85 -4.31
CA THR A 97 4.46 -4.77 -3.50
C THR A 97 4.97 -5.97 -4.31
N SER A 98 4.55 -6.07 -5.58
CA SER A 98 4.95 -7.14 -6.48
C SER A 98 6.44 -7.07 -6.78
N GLY A 99 7.12 -8.19 -6.63
CA GLY A 99 8.55 -8.30 -6.86
C GLY A 99 9.06 -9.68 -6.49
N PHE A 100 10.25 -9.97 -6.94
CA PHE A 100 10.94 -11.22 -6.63
C PHE A 100 11.78 -11.05 -5.36
N PRO A 101 11.65 -11.89 -4.35
CA PRO A 101 12.48 -11.83 -3.16
C PRO A 101 13.90 -12.30 -3.49
N ARG A 102 14.91 -11.71 -2.83
CA ARG A 102 16.30 -12.15 -2.99
C ARG A 102 16.44 -13.60 -2.55
N GLN A 103 17.03 -14.43 -3.41
CA GLN A 103 17.31 -15.82 -3.12
C GLN A 103 18.81 -16.04 -2.82
N PRO A 104 19.16 -17.09 -2.06
CA PRO A 104 20.55 -17.47 -1.87
C PRO A 104 21.27 -17.65 -3.22
N GLY A 105 22.48 -17.07 -3.34
CA GLY A 105 23.29 -17.12 -4.58
C GLY A 105 22.94 -16.09 -5.62
N MET A 106 21.88 -15.27 -5.43
CA MET A 106 21.52 -14.19 -6.35
C MET A 106 22.36 -12.94 -6.07
N THR A 107 22.93 -12.39 -7.12
CA THR A 107 23.61 -11.08 -7.04
C THR A 107 22.61 -9.94 -6.87
N ARG A 108 23.10 -8.75 -6.53
CA ARG A 108 22.27 -7.55 -6.45
C ARG A 108 21.74 -7.14 -7.83
N GLU A 109 22.59 -7.28 -8.84
CA GLU A 109 22.30 -6.99 -10.24
C GLU A 109 21.19 -7.92 -10.79
N ASP A 110 21.24 -9.20 -10.48
CA ASP A 110 20.20 -10.17 -10.87
C ASP A 110 18.84 -9.80 -10.29
N LEU A 111 18.82 -9.39 -9.02
CA LEU A 111 17.59 -8.96 -8.35
C LEU A 111 17.03 -7.69 -8.99
N ILE A 112 17.91 -6.71 -9.28
CA ILE A 112 17.53 -5.47 -9.96
C ILE A 112 16.93 -5.77 -11.32
N ALA A 113 17.58 -6.59 -12.13
CA ALA A 113 17.11 -6.93 -13.47
C ALA A 113 15.73 -7.61 -13.46
N LYS A 114 15.55 -8.59 -12.55
CA LYS A 114 14.26 -9.28 -12.40
C LYS A 114 13.16 -8.33 -11.97
N ASN A 115 13.40 -7.54 -10.93
CA ASN A 115 12.38 -6.63 -10.41
C ASN A 115 12.09 -5.47 -11.37
N ALA A 116 13.08 -5.00 -12.12
CA ALA A 116 12.85 -4.01 -13.18
C ALA A 116 11.86 -4.52 -14.26
N GLY A 117 11.98 -5.79 -14.66
CA GLY A 117 11.04 -6.42 -15.58
C GLY A 117 9.61 -6.48 -15.02
N ILE A 118 9.47 -6.86 -13.75
CA ILE A 118 8.16 -6.91 -13.07
C ILE A 118 7.57 -5.49 -12.94
N VAL A 119 8.36 -4.54 -12.45
CA VAL A 119 7.95 -3.14 -12.26
C VAL A 119 7.55 -2.49 -13.58
N LYS A 120 8.22 -2.84 -14.69
CA LYS A 120 7.86 -2.38 -16.02
C LYS A 120 6.44 -2.85 -16.40
N GLN A 121 6.16 -4.14 -16.29
CA GLN A 121 4.84 -4.70 -16.61
C GLN A 121 3.74 -4.08 -15.74
N VAL A 122 3.99 -3.97 -14.44
CA VAL A 122 3.06 -3.36 -13.48
C VAL A 122 2.84 -1.87 -13.80
N GLY A 123 3.91 -1.14 -14.11
CA GLY A 123 3.83 0.28 -14.44
C GLY A 123 3.04 0.54 -15.71
N GLU A 124 3.23 -0.28 -16.75
CA GLU A 124 2.42 -0.23 -17.98
C GLU A 124 0.94 -0.49 -17.67
N GLY A 125 0.62 -1.51 -16.88
CA GLY A 125 -0.74 -1.79 -16.44
C GLY A 125 -1.38 -0.64 -15.65
N ILE A 126 -0.65 -0.03 -14.72
CA ILE A 126 -1.14 1.14 -13.96
C ILE A 126 -1.36 2.34 -14.87
N ARG A 127 -0.41 2.65 -15.76
CA ARG A 127 -0.53 3.75 -16.69
C ARG A 127 -1.78 3.65 -17.56
N ASP A 128 -2.07 2.44 -18.04
CA ASP A 128 -3.14 2.20 -19.02
C ASP A 128 -4.53 2.11 -18.35
N HIS A 129 -4.63 1.69 -17.06
CA HIS A 129 -5.92 1.44 -16.39
C HIS A 129 -6.21 2.37 -15.21
N ALA A 130 -5.19 2.97 -14.60
CA ALA A 130 -5.34 3.91 -13.47
C ALA A 130 -4.44 5.15 -13.63
N PRO A 131 -4.55 5.91 -14.75
CA PRO A 131 -3.62 6.99 -15.11
C PRO A 131 -3.62 8.15 -14.13
N ASP A 132 -4.68 8.33 -13.33
CA ASP A 132 -4.81 9.44 -12.38
C ASP A 132 -4.38 9.07 -10.95
N SER A 133 -3.95 7.83 -10.73
CA SER A 133 -3.56 7.34 -9.41
C SER A 133 -2.25 7.94 -8.92
N THR A 134 -2.07 7.90 -7.59
CA THR A 134 -0.76 8.06 -6.94
C THR A 134 -0.18 6.68 -6.66
N ILE A 135 1.10 6.48 -6.98
CA ILE A 135 1.78 5.19 -6.81
C ILE A 135 2.64 5.22 -5.56
N VAL A 136 2.47 4.22 -4.69
CA VAL A 136 3.32 3.97 -3.53
C VAL A 136 4.10 2.68 -3.77
N MET A 137 5.41 2.81 -3.99
CA MET A 137 6.31 1.67 -4.21
C MET A 137 6.77 1.08 -2.89
N VAL A 138 6.76 -0.25 -2.82
CA VAL A 138 7.31 -1.04 -1.69
C VAL A 138 8.36 -2.04 -2.19
N THR A 139 8.33 -2.35 -3.48
CA THR A 139 9.23 -3.33 -4.13
C THR A 139 10.70 -2.90 -4.02
N ASN A 140 11.55 -3.83 -3.58
CA ASN A 140 12.98 -3.61 -3.45
C ASN A 140 13.79 -4.01 -4.73
N PRO A 141 14.93 -3.34 -4.99
CA PRO A 141 15.52 -2.22 -4.26
C PRO A 141 14.70 -0.92 -4.44
N LEU A 142 14.19 -0.38 -3.33
CA LEU A 142 13.12 0.61 -3.35
C LEU A 142 13.42 1.85 -4.20
N ASP A 143 14.56 2.52 -3.94
CA ASP A 143 14.88 3.78 -4.61
C ASP A 143 14.97 3.60 -6.13
N LEU A 144 15.60 2.50 -6.58
CA LEU A 144 15.73 2.18 -8.00
C LEU A 144 14.40 1.82 -8.63
N MET A 145 13.57 1.02 -7.93
CA MET A 145 12.27 0.60 -8.45
C MET A 145 11.28 1.77 -8.48
N THR A 146 11.35 2.69 -7.53
CA THR A 146 10.54 3.92 -7.53
C THR A 146 10.90 4.81 -8.72
N TYR A 147 12.20 5.02 -8.95
CA TYR A 147 12.67 5.77 -10.12
C TYR A 147 12.26 5.10 -11.43
N HIS A 148 12.43 3.76 -11.52
CA HIS A 148 12.05 3.00 -12.69
C HIS A 148 10.54 3.08 -12.96
N MET A 149 9.70 2.94 -11.92
CA MET A 149 8.25 3.09 -12.02
C MET A 149 7.86 4.44 -12.60
N GLN A 150 8.47 5.53 -12.11
CA GLN A 150 8.21 6.87 -12.63
C GLN A 150 8.58 6.98 -14.11
N LYS A 151 9.69 6.37 -14.55
CA LYS A 151 10.09 6.38 -15.98
C LYS A 151 9.16 5.57 -16.85
N VAL A 152 8.69 4.42 -16.38
CA VAL A 152 7.78 3.54 -17.12
C VAL A 152 6.41 4.18 -17.28
N THR A 153 5.86 4.74 -16.20
CA THR A 153 4.52 5.33 -16.22
C THR A 153 4.49 6.71 -16.87
N GLY A 154 5.60 7.45 -16.80
CA GLY A 154 5.63 8.87 -17.20
C GLY A 154 4.86 9.79 -16.23
N PHE A 155 4.46 9.30 -15.08
CA PHE A 155 3.74 10.10 -14.09
C PHE A 155 4.61 11.19 -13.51
N PRO A 156 4.04 12.35 -13.13
CA PRO A 156 4.80 13.40 -12.48
C PRO A 156 5.37 12.91 -11.13
N ALA A 157 6.54 13.45 -10.75
CA ALA A 157 7.30 12.96 -9.59
C ALA A 157 6.51 13.01 -8.26
N ASN A 158 5.57 13.95 -8.13
CA ASN A 158 4.71 14.06 -6.95
C ASN A 158 3.61 12.99 -6.87
N ARG A 159 3.48 12.13 -7.88
CA ARG A 159 2.54 11.00 -7.89
C ARG A 159 3.21 9.63 -7.82
N VAL A 160 4.54 9.57 -7.68
CA VAL A 160 5.26 8.30 -7.51
C VAL A 160 6.21 8.44 -6.33
N CYS A 161 5.95 7.72 -5.26
CA CYS A 161 6.79 7.74 -4.06
C CYS A 161 7.16 6.33 -3.60
N GLY A 162 8.28 6.22 -2.89
CA GLY A 162 8.71 4.98 -2.22
C GLY A 162 8.36 5.01 -0.73
N GLN A 163 7.91 3.88 -0.20
CA GLN A 163 7.66 3.69 1.24
C GLN A 163 8.87 2.99 1.87
N ALA A 164 9.64 3.71 2.67
CA ALA A 164 10.76 3.15 3.43
C ALA A 164 11.04 3.90 4.74
N GLY A 165 11.22 5.21 4.69
CA GLY A 165 11.63 6.00 5.85
C GLY A 165 10.71 5.86 7.06
N VAL A 166 9.41 5.70 6.86
CA VAL A 166 8.45 5.41 7.94
C VAL A 166 8.76 4.08 8.60
N LEU A 167 9.02 3.02 7.82
CA LEU A 167 9.38 1.71 8.36
C LEU A 167 10.75 1.74 9.08
N ASP A 168 11.72 2.41 8.49
CA ASP A 168 13.06 2.51 9.09
C ASP A 168 13.05 3.32 10.38
N SER A 169 12.25 4.40 10.42
CA SER A 169 12.01 5.18 11.64
C SER A 169 11.29 4.36 12.70
N ALA A 170 10.25 3.60 12.32
CA ALA A 170 9.54 2.72 13.25
C ALA A 170 10.46 1.63 13.85
N ARG A 171 11.35 1.05 13.05
CA ARG A 171 12.37 0.11 13.55
C ARG A 171 13.31 0.77 14.56
N MET A 172 13.78 1.98 14.27
CA MET A 172 14.61 2.74 15.20
C MET A 172 13.86 3.04 16.49
N THR A 173 12.59 3.48 16.41
CA THR A 173 11.69 3.68 17.54
C THR A 173 11.61 2.42 18.42
N HIS A 174 11.35 1.27 17.81
CA HIS A 174 11.26 -0.01 18.52
C HIS A 174 12.55 -0.34 19.31
N PHE A 175 13.70 -0.25 18.67
CA PHE A 175 14.96 -0.58 19.33
C PHE A 175 15.37 0.43 20.41
N VAL A 176 15.04 1.72 20.24
CA VAL A 176 15.26 2.73 21.28
C VAL A 176 14.35 2.46 22.48
N ALA A 177 13.05 2.21 22.26
CA ALA A 177 12.12 1.87 23.33
C ALA A 177 12.57 0.64 24.11
N GLN A 178 13.01 -0.40 23.42
CA GLN A 178 13.54 -1.62 24.04
C GLN A 178 14.81 -1.34 24.86
N ALA A 179 15.73 -0.54 24.33
CA ALA A 179 16.99 -0.22 25.02
C ALA A 179 16.80 0.63 26.28
N VAL A 180 15.80 1.53 26.27
CA VAL A 180 15.47 2.43 27.38
C VAL A 180 14.50 1.78 28.37
N GLY A 181 13.71 0.78 27.95
CA GLY A 181 12.70 0.12 28.77
C GLY A 181 11.42 0.93 28.92
N CYS A 182 10.96 1.60 27.83
CA CYS A 182 9.74 2.41 27.80
C CYS A 182 8.79 1.95 26.68
N SER A 183 7.60 2.58 26.60
CA SER A 183 6.66 2.37 25.50
C SER A 183 7.21 2.95 24.20
N GLU A 184 6.90 2.30 23.06
CA GLU A 184 7.19 2.87 21.74
C GLU A 184 6.43 4.19 21.49
N GLU A 185 5.28 4.39 22.14
CA GLU A 185 4.50 5.63 22.05
C GLU A 185 5.23 6.83 22.64
N ASP A 186 6.16 6.60 23.58
CA ASP A 186 6.97 7.65 24.20
C ASP A 186 8.20 8.03 23.38
N VAL A 187 8.52 7.26 22.33
CA VAL A 187 9.73 7.45 21.51
C VAL A 187 9.40 8.12 20.20
N GLN A 188 10.10 9.20 19.88
CA GLN A 188 10.10 9.81 18.55
C GLN A 188 11.50 9.64 17.95
N ALA A 189 11.58 8.93 16.85
CA ALA A 189 12.81 8.70 16.12
C ALA A 189 12.62 8.96 14.62
N MET A 190 13.71 9.32 13.94
CA MET A 190 13.68 9.62 12.51
C MET A 190 14.89 9.02 11.81
N VAL A 191 14.61 8.39 10.66
CA VAL A 191 15.62 7.89 9.73
C VAL A 191 15.37 8.52 8.37
N LEU A 192 16.38 9.09 7.77
CA LEU A 192 16.37 9.72 6.45
C LEU A 192 17.29 8.96 5.48
N GLY A 193 17.37 9.46 4.24
CA GLY A 193 18.24 8.92 3.20
C GLY A 193 17.60 7.80 2.38
N GLY A 194 18.42 7.10 1.60
CA GLY A 194 17.97 5.98 0.79
C GLY A 194 17.69 4.72 1.63
N HIS A 195 16.86 3.83 1.10
CA HIS A 195 16.53 2.57 1.81
C HIS A 195 17.64 1.52 1.60
N GLY A 196 18.66 1.55 2.43
CA GLY A 196 19.82 0.64 2.38
C GLY A 196 21.06 1.27 3.03
N ASP A 197 22.24 1.08 2.40
CA ASP A 197 23.54 1.53 2.94
C ASP A 197 23.65 3.04 3.10
N THR A 198 22.79 3.81 2.44
CA THR A 198 22.73 5.29 2.52
C THR A 198 21.70 5.81 3.52
N MET A 199 21.18 4.93 4.36
CA MET A 199 20.28 5.26 5.46
C MET A 199 20.99 6.10 6.53
N VAL A 200 20.35 7.15 7.01
CA VAL A 200 20.91 8.08 8.01
C VAL A 200 19.97 8.15 9.22
N PRO A 201 20.20 7.34 10.26
CA PRO A 201 19.54 7.53 11.55
C PRO A 201 19.90 8.89 12.15
N LEU A 202 18.94 9.54 12.80
CA LEU A 202 19.13 10.86 13.41
C LEU A 202 19.01 10.81 14.94
N PRO A 203 20.05 10.32 15.67
CA PRO A 203 20.01 10.23 17.14
C PRO A 203 19.75 11.58 17.81
N ARG A 204 20.31 12.67 17.25
CA ARG A 204 20.14 14.04 17.77
C ARG A 204 18.69 14.49 17.82
N PHE A 205 17.85 13.96 16.94
CA PHE A 205 16.41 14.28 16.87
C PHE A 205 15.54 13.18 17.48
N THR A 206 16.17 12.19 18.10
CA THR A 206 15.45 11.13 18.83
C THR A 206 15.15 11.61 20.24
N THR A 207 13.87 11.47 20.65
CA THR A 207 13.42 11.86 21.98
C THR A 207 12.67 10.72 22.65
N VAL A 208 12.73 10.66 23.98
CA VAL A 208 11.96 9.77 24.83
C VAL A 208 11.20 10.62 25.84
N GLY A 209 9.86 10.55 25.84
CA GLY A 209 9.03 11.43 26.66
C GLY A 209 9.26 12.93 26.38
N GLY A 210 9.68 13.27 25.13
CA GLY A 210 10.00 14.65 24.74
C GLY A 210 11.40 15.13 25.13
N ILE A 211 12.24 14.28 25.74
CA ILE A 211 13.62 14.59 26.17
C ILE A 211 14.58 13.89 25.18
N SER A 212 15.55 14.65 24.62
CA SER A 212 16.61 14.14 23.72
C SER A 212 17.80 13.59 24.49
#